data_4bf3898e99654ad3739ab7cc4af8129d
#
_entry.id   4bf3898e99654ad3739ab7cc4af8129d
#
_cell.length_a   1.000
_cell.length_b   1.000
_cell.length_c   1.000
_cell.angle_alpha   90.00
_cell.angle_beta   90.00
_cell.angle_gamma   90.00
#
_symmetry.space_group_name_H-M   'P 1'
#
loop_
_entity.id
_entity.type
_entity.pdbx_description
1 polymer ?
#
loop_
_entity_poly.entity_id
_entity_poly.type
_entity_poly.pdbx_seq_one_letter_code
_entity_poly.pdbx_strand_id
1 'polypeptide(L)'
;RRQRQMCIRDRHYTGFGPDCWGLTASYSVNGYAAHAPNEKEDLGVISPTAALSSIVYTPEYSLQVMRHLYGMGEKVFGPYGFYDAFSETDNWYPKRYLAIDQGPIAVMIENYRSGLLWKLFMSHPDVQNGLNKLGFTYTK
;
A
#
# COMPACT_ATOMS: atom_id res chain seq x y z
N ARG A 1 13.69 -0.76 -10.69
CA ARG A 1 12.47 -0.10 -11.21
C ARG A 1 11.84 0.89 -10.21
N ARG A 2 11.71 0.55 -8.91
CA ARG A 2 11.12 1.44 -7.88
C ARG A 2 11.84 2.78 -7.72
N GLN A 3 13.15 2.79 -7.60
CA GLN A 3 13.94 4.03 -7.45
C GLN A 3 13.77 4.98 -8.63
N ARG A 4 13.70 4.48 -9.88
CA ARG A 4 13.44 5.32 -11.05
C ARG A 4 12.04 5.95 -11.04
N GLN A 5 11.03 5.23 -10.59
CA GLN A 5 9.67 5.74 -10.51
C GLN A 5 9.54 6.80 -9.42
N MET A 6 10.16 6.59 -8.25
CA MET A 6 10.22 7.60 -7.19
C MET A 6 10.91 8.88 -7.66
N CYS A 7 12.11 8.80 -8.24
CA CYS A 7 12.85 9.98 -8.72
C CYS A 7 12.14 10.78 -9.82
N ILE A 8 11.29 10.14 -10.64
CA ILE A 8 10.49 10.85 -11.67
C ILE A 8 9.34 11.59 -11.00
N ARG A 9 8.70 10.99 -9.98
CA ARG A 9 7.55 11.56 -9.27
C ARG A 9 7.93 12.71 -8.36
N ASP A 10 9.04 12.60 -7.65
CA ASP A 10 9.58 13.66 -6.80
C ASP A 10 9.82 14.99 -7.58
N ARG A 11 9.91 14.92 -8.91
CA ARG A 11 10.09 16.09 -9.77
C ARG A 11 8.79 16.75 -10.20
N HIS A 12 7.68 16.01 -10.18
CA HIS A 12 6.40 16.48 -10.72
C HIS A 12 5.36 16.76 -9.65
N TYR A 13 5.44 16.05 -8.51
CA TYR A 13 4.43 16.14 -7.47
C TYR A 13 5.08 16.38 -6.10
N THR A 14 4.50 17.29 -5.33
CA THR A 14 4.90 17.54 -3.95
C THR A 14 4.48 16.36 -3.06
N GLY A 15 5.31 16.06 -2.06
CA GLY A 15 5.02 15.03 -1.04
C GLY A 15 5.52 13.64 -1.37
N PHE A 16 5.91 13.36 -2.63
CA PHE A 16 6.51 12.07 -2.96
C PHE A 16 7.98 12.02 -2.55
N GLY A 17 8.36 10.93 -1.90
CA GLY A 17 9.73 10.69 -1.45
C GLY A 17 9.96 9.26 -0.99
N PRO A 18 11.16 8.96 -0.48
CA PRO A 18 11.51 7.62 0.02
C PRO A 18 10.60 7.13 1.15
N ASP A 19 10.04 8.05 1.91
CA ASP A 19 9.18 7.84 3.07
C ASP A 19 7.70 8.21 2.84
N CYS A 20 7.36 8.65 1.62
CA CYS A 20 5.99 9.01 1.26
C CYS A 20 5.67 8.59 -0.18
N TRP A 21 5.06 7.43 -0.34
CA TRP A 21 4.70 6.85 -1.63
C TRP A 21 3.57 5.85 -1.50
N GLY A 22 2.91 5.56 -2.60
CA GLY A 22 1.89 4.53 -2.72
C GLY A 22 0.89 4.87 -3.80
N LEU A 23 0.69 3.96 -4.76
CA LEU A 23 -0.30 4.08 -5.82
C LEU A 23 -1.13 2.82 -5.90
N THR A 24 -2.43 3.03 -5.89
CA THR A 24 -3.45 2.02 -6.19
C THR A 24 -4.71 2.73 -6.65
N ALA A 25 -5.75 1.98 -6.98
CA ALA A 25 -7.06 2.57 -7.20
C ALA A 25 -7.57 3.20 -5.89
N SER A 26 -7.87 4.49 -5.93
CA SER A 26 -8.26 5.28 -4.76
C SER A 26 -9.00 6.54 -5.20
N TYR A 27 -9.45 7.33 -4.24
CA TYR A 27 -10.02 8.63 -4.56
C TYR A 27 -8.95 9.67 -4.88
N SER A 28 -9.30 10.61 -5.72
CA SER A 28 -8.59 11.86 -6.02
C SER A 28 -9.56 13.03 -5.96
N VAL A 29 -9.10 14.23 -6.23
CA VAL A 29 -9.96 15.41 -6.42
C VAL A 29 -10.99 15.22 -7.54
N ASN A 30 -10.68 14.33 -8.51
CA ASN A 30 -11.53 14.03 -9.67
C ASN A 30 -12.44 12.80 -9.46
N GLY A 31 -12.47 12.22 -8.25
CA GLY A 31 -13.24 11.02 -7.95
C GLY A 31 -12.39 9.76 -7.84
N TYR A 32 -13.03 8.59 -7.80
CA TYR A 32 -12.36 7.29 -7.69
C TYR A 32 -11.86 6.84 -9.06
N ALA A 33 -10.59 6.47 -9.13
CA ALA A 33 -9.95 5.97 -10.34
C ALA A 33 -8.75 5.06 -10.01
N ALA A 34 -8.27 4.34 -11.00
CA ALA A 34 -6.98 3.67 -10.94
C ALA A 34 -5.85 4.72 -11.02
N HIS A 35 -4.83 4.55 -10.20
CA HIS A 35 -3.62 5.37 -10.23
C HIS A 35 -2.42 4.48 -10.49
N ALA A 36 -1.67 4.79 -11.55
CA ALA A 36 -0.48 4.05 -11.94
C ALA A 36 0.65 5.03 -12.33
N PRO A 37 1.92 4.61 -12.29
CA PRO A 37 3.05 5.49 -12.56
C PRO A 37 3.23 5.77 -14.06
N ASN A 38 2.23 6.38 -14.67
CA ASN A 38 2.24 6.84 -16.06
C ASN A 38 1.56 8.22 -16.17
N GLU A 39 1.79 8.93 -17.25
CA GLU A 39 1.33 10.32 -17.44
C GLU A 39 -0.19 10.52 -17.40
N LYS A 40 -0.96 9.46 -17.64
CA LYS A 40 -2.43 9.56 -17.72
C LYS A 40 -3.10 9.30 -16.37
N GLU A 41 -2.52 8.38 -15.56
CA GLU A 41 -3.14 7.87 -14.34
C GLU A 41 -2.45 8.38 -13.08
N ASP A 42 -1.30 9.03 -13.22
CA ASP A 42 -0.61 9.66 -12.11
C ASP A 42 -1.15 11.07 -11.87
N LEU A 43 -1.93 11.21 -10.82
CA LEU A 43 -2.56 12.48 -10.42
C LEU A 43 -1.90 13.08 -9.16
N GLY A 44 -0.73 12.64 -8.78
CA GLY A 44 -0.08 13.13 -7.57
C GLY A 44 -0.77 12.70 -6.28
N VAL A 45 -1.54 11.60 -6.32
CA VAL A 45 -2.25 11.04 -5.16
C VAL A 45 -1.42 9.97 -4.49
N ILE A 46 -1.38 9.98 -3.17
CA ILE A 46 -0.70 8.98 -2.35
C ILE A 46 -1.76 8.16 -1.60
N SER A 47 -1.70 6.85 -1.78
CA SER A 47 -2.58 5.89 -1.12
C SER A 47 -1.80 5.07 -0.10
N PRO A 48 -2.01 5.28 1.21
CA PRO A 48 -1.28 4.60 2.27
C PRO A 48 -1.31 3.07 2.14
N THR A 49 -2.43 2.50 1.73
CA THR A 49 -2.61 1.05 1.59
C THR A 49 -1.55 0.41 0.68
N ALA A 50 -1.17 1.06 -0.42
CA ALA A 50 -0.21 0.50 -1.38
C ALA A 50 1.19 0.30 -0.77
N ALA A 51 1.62 1.23 0.08
CA ALA A 51 2.89 1.13 0.79
C ALA A 51 2.81 0.19 2.00
N LEU A 52 1.77 0.35 2.82
CA LEU A 52 1.65 -0.34 4.10
C LEU A 52 1.31 -1.82 3.94
N SER A 53 0.45 -2.18 2.99
CA SER A 53 0.16 -3.59 2.70
C SER A 53 1.32 -4.33 2.03
N SER A 54 2.32 -3.62 1.53
CA SER A 54 3.56 -4.21 0.99
C SER A 54 4.56 -4.64 2.07
N ILE A 55 4.25 -4.47 3.36
CA ILE A 55 5.17 -4.68 4.49
C ILE A 55 5.82 -6.07 4.52
N VAL A 56 5.13 -7.12 4.10
CA VAL A 56 5.68 -8.49 4.05
C VAL A 56 6.77 -8.67 3.00
N TYR A 57 6.81 -7.81 1.98
CA TYR A 57 7.78 -7.85 0.87
C TYR A 57 8.88 -6.79 1.00
N THR A 58 8.56 -5.67 1.62
CA THR A 58 9.45 -4.52 1.73
C THR A 58 9.34 -3.85 3.10
N PRO A 59 9.64 -4.57 4.20
CA PRO A 59 9.37 -4.12 5.56
C PRO A 59 10.03 -2.79 5.89
N GLU A 60 11.28 -2.60 5.52
CA GLU A 60 12.03 -1.36 5.81
C GLU A 60 11.36 -0.13 5.17
N TYR A 61 11.02 -0.21 3.89
CA TYR A 61 10.38 0.88 3.15
C TYR A 61 8.95 1.13 3.64
N SER A 62 8.19 0.06 3.90
CA SER A 62 6.82 0.18 4.40
C SER A 62 6.76 0.79 5.80
N LEU A 63 7.69 0.40 6.69
CA LEU A 63 7.81 0.99 8.02
C LEU A 63 8.25 2.45 7.98
N GLN A 64 9.10 2.82 7.04
CA GLN A 64 9.53 4.21 6.84
C GLN A 64 8.32 5.08 6.45
N VAL A 65 7.54 4.64 5.46
CA VAL A 65 6.30 5.32 5.07
C VAL A 65 5.30 5.37 6.22
N MET A 66 5.10 4.27 6.94
CA MET A 66 4.18 4.23 8.07
C MET A 66 4.51 5.27 9.13
N ARG A 67 5.79 5.40 9.50
CA ARG A 67 6.25 6.40 10.48
C ARG A 67 6.03 7.82 9.98
N HIS A 68 6.35 8.09 8.72
CA HIS A 68 6.14 9.40 8.10
C HIS A 68 4.65 9.77 8.13
N LEU A 69 3.79 8.91 7.59
CA LEU A 69 2.35 9.16 7.53
C LEU A 69 1.71 9.28 8.92
N TYR A 70 2.15 8.46 9.89
CA TYR A 70 1.68 8.57 11.25
C TYR A 70 2.08 9.92 11.88
N GLY A 71 3.27 10.42 11.57
CA GLY A 71 3.76 11.74 11.97
C GLY A 71 2.94 12.91 11.39
N MET A 72 2.26 12.73 10.26
CA MET A 72 1.33 13.73 9.69
C MET A 72 0.03 13.88 10.51
N GLY A 73 -0.23 12.97 11.45
CA GLY A 73 -1.33 13.03 12.40
C GLY A 73 -2.70 13.01 11.73
N GLU A 74 -3.63 13.81 12.22
CA GLU A 74 -5.04 13.83 11.79
C GLU A 74 -5.26 14.20 10.32
N LYS A 75 -4.25 14.65 9.60
CA LYS A 75 -4.34 14.90 8.16
C LYS A 75 -4.60 13.62 7.38
N VAL A 76 -3.93 12.51 7.79
CA VAL A 76 -3.96 11.24 7.05
C VAL A 76 -4.33 10.05 7.92
N PHE A 77 -4.47 10.23 9.24
CA PHE A 77 -4.78 9.19 10.20
C PHE A 77 -5.97 9.58 11.07
N GLY A 78 -6.94 8.69 11.22
CA GLY A 78 -8.14 8.92 12.00
C GLY A 78 -8.55 7.70 12.84
N PRO A 79 -9.78 7.68 13.39
CA PRO A 79 -10.22 6.67 14.35
C PRO A 79 -10.20 5.23 13.83
N TYR A 80 -10.24 5.02 12.52
CA TYR A 80 -10.19 3.69 11.90
C TYR A 80 -8.89 3.43 11.13
N GLY A 81 -7.83 4.19 11.39
CA GLY A 81 -6.54 4.05 10.73
C GLY A 81 -6.27 5.12 9.67
N PHE A 82 -5.44 4.80 8.70
CA PHE A 82 -5.10 5.74 7.62
C PHE A 82 -6.29 5.97 6.70
N TYR A 83 -6.47 7.22 6.26
CA TYR A 83 -7.46 7.54 5.24
C TYR A 83 -7.08 6.94 3.88
N ASP A 84 -8.05 6.83 2.98
CA ASP A 84 -7.91 6.20 1.66
C ASP A 84 -6.75 6.76 0.85
N ALA A 85 -6.74 8.06 0.66
CA ALA A 85 -5.73 8.74 -0.14
C ALA A 85 -5.64 10.24 0.21
N PHE A 86 -4.55 10.87 -0.21
CA PHE A 86 -4.34 12.31 -0.09
C PHE A 86 -3.42 12.82 -1.22
N SER A 87 -3.40 14.12 -1.45
CA SER A 87 -2.49 14.80 -2.37
C SER A 87 -1.92 16.05 -1.71
N GLU A 88 -0.61 16.09 -1.53
CA GLU A 88 0.08 17.29 -1.07
C GLU A 88 0.15 18.36 -2.16
N THR A 89 0.25 17.93 -3.41
CA THR A 89 0.24 18.83 -4.57
C THR A 89 -1.05 19.66 -4.63
N ASP A 90 -2.20 19.01 -4.39
CA ASP A 90 -3.50 19.66 -4.43
C ASP A 90 -3.94 20.18 -3.05
N ASN A 91 -3.12 20.03 -2.02
CA ASN A 91 -3.49 20.28 -0.62
C ASN A 91 -4.83 19.62 -0.23
N TRP A 92 -5.02 18.37 -0.67
CA TRP A 92 -6.26 17.62 -0.55
C TRP A 92 -6.11 16.45 0.43
N TYR A 93 -6.86 16.49 1.53
CA TYR A 93 -6.81 15.53 2.64
C TYR A 93 -8.22 15.11 3.06
N PRO A 94 -8.89 14.22 2.30
CA PRO A 94 -10.24 13.78 2.63
C PRO A 94 -10.22 12.82 3.82
N LYS A 95 -11.16 12.98 4.73
CA LYS A 95 -11.38 12.06 5.85
C LYS A 95 -12.29 10.89 5.40
N ARG A 96 -11.80 10.06 4.48
CA ARG A 96 -12.55 8.97 3.86
C ARG A 96 -11.85 7.64 4.07
N TYR A 97 -12.63 6.58 4.25
CA TYR A 97 -12.16 5.21 4.34
C TYR A 97 -12.80 4.37 3.25
N LEU A 98 -12.01 3.44 2.69
CA LEU A 98 -12.49 2.37 1.85
C LEU A 98 -12.11 1.03 2.48
N ALA A 99 -13.08 0.13 2.64
CA ALA A 99 -12.84 -1.17 3.26
C ALA A 99 -11.82 -2.00 2.47
N ILE A 100 -11.83 -1.87 1.15
CA ILE A 100 -10.89 -2.57 0.26
C ILE A 100 -9.44 -2.10 0.46
N ASP A 101 -9.22 -0.90 0.96
CA ASP A 101 -7.90 -0.35 1.23
C ASP A 101 -7.48 -0.56 2.69
N GLN A 102 -8.42 -0.50 3.63
CA GLN A 102 -8.15 -0.75 5.05
C GLN A 102 -7.85 -2.22 5.35
N GLY A 103 -8.59 -3.13 4.72
CA GLY A 103 -8.41 -4.56 4.92
C GLY A 103 -6.99 -5.05 4.67
N PRO A 104 -6.38 -4.76 3.51
CA PRO A 104 -5.02 -5.17 3.20
C PRO A 104 -3.97 -4.63 4.19
N ILE A 105 -4.12 -3.41 4.71
CA ILE A 105 -3.20 -2.88 5.72
C ILE A 105 -3.20 -3.77 6.96
N ALA A 106 -4.38 -4.01 7.55
CA ALA A 106 -4.51 -4.80 8.78
C ALA A 106 -4.05 -6.25 8.57
N VAL A 107 -4.50 -6.86 7.49
CA VAL A 107 -4.22 -8.25 7.13
C VAL A 107 -2.74 -8.49 6.86
N MET A 108 -2.08 -7.58 6.14
CA MET A 108 -0.67 -7.74 5.80
C MET A 108 0.27 -7.38 6.96
N ILE A 109 -0.12 -6.45 7.84
CA ILE A 109 0.60 -6.22 9.09
C ILE A 109 0.54 -7.46 9.97
N GLU A 110 -0.64 -8.09 10.13
CA GLU A 110 -0.75 -9.34 10.90
C GLU A 110 0.06 -10.46 10.27
N ASN A 111 0.03 -10.58 8.94
CA ASN A 111 0.84 -11.59 8.26
C ASN A 111 2.34 -11.35 8.41
N TYR A 112 2.79 -10.11 8.43
CA TYR A 112 4.18 -9.75 8.72
C TYR A 112 4.59 -10.15 10.15
N ARG A 113 3.70 -9.94 11.14
CA ARG A 113 3.96 -10.25 12.55
C ARG A 113 3.98 -11.74 12.85
N SER A 114 3.03 -12.50 12.32
CA SER A 114 2.76 -13.89 12.72
C SER A 114 2.87 -14.92 11.61
N GLY A 115 2.84 -14.48 10.35
CA GLY A 115 2.72 -15.37 9.17
C GLY A 115 1.36 -16.06 9.07
N LEU A 116 0.34 -15.60 9.81
CA LEU A 116 -0.95 -16.27 9.97
C LEU A 116 -1.59 -16.63 8.62
N LEU A 117 -1.72 -15.67 7.72
CA LEU A 117 -2.41 -15.88 6.46
C LEU A 117 -1.65 -16.85 5.55
N TRP A 118 -0.35 -16.72 5.48
CA TRP A 118 0.47 -17.66 4.70
C TRP A 118 0.41 -19.06 5.29
N LYS A 119 0.46 -19.21 6.62
CA LYS A 119 0.33 -20.52 7.26
C LYS A 119 -1.03 -21.16 6.97
N LEU A 120 -2.12 -20.39 7.11
CA LEU A 120 -3.47 -20.87 6.83
C LEU A 120 -3.63 -21.24 5.35
N PHE A 121 -3.21 -20.39 4.43
CA PHE A 121 -3.28 -20.64 3.00
C PHE A 121 -2.47 -21.88 2.61
N MET A 122 -1.22 -21.95 3.04
CA MET A 122 -0.31 -23.07 2.72
C MET A 122 -0.70 -24.38 3.41
N SER A 123 -1.50 -24.34 4.47
CA SER A 123 -2.00 -25.57 5.13
C SER A 123 -3.18 -26.22 4.40
N HIS A 124 -3.83 -25.50 3.47
CA HIS A 124 -5.00 -26.02 2.78
C HIS A 124 -4.63 -27.14 1.80
N PRO A 125 -5.33 -28.31 1.84
CA PRO A 125 -4.97 -29.46 0.99
C PRO A 125 -4.99 -29.16 -0.52
N ASP A 126 -5.93 -28.35 -0.99
CA ASP A 126 -6.03 -28.01 -2.41
C ASP A 126 -4.86 -27.14 -2.87
N VAL A 127 -4.38 -26.22 -2.01
CA VAL A 127 -3.18 -25.41 -2.29
C VAL A 127 -1.95 -26.31 -2.40
N GLN A 128 -1.76 -27.22 -1.45
CA GLN A 128 -0.65 -28.16 -1.46
C GLN A 128 -0.69 -29.06 -2.70
N ASN A 129 -1.86 -29.59 -3.04
CA ASN A 129 -2.06 -30.42 -4.22
C ASN A 129 -1.77 -29.64 -5.52
N GLY A 130 -2.25 -28.40 -5.61
CA GLY A 130 -1.99 -27.52 -6.74
C GLY A 130 -0.51 -27.22 -6.92
N LEU A 131 0.20 -26.89 -5.86
CA LEU A 131 1.65 -26.63 -5.88
C LEU A 131 2.44 -27.88 -6.30
N ASN A 132 2.09 -29.04 -5.76
CA ASN A 132 2.72 -30.31 -6.13
C ASN A 132 2.54 -30.64 -7.63
N LYS A 133 1.35 -30.43 -8.18
CA LYS A 133 1.07 -30.61 -9.62
C LYS A 133 1.88 -29.65 -10.50
N LEU A 134 2.20 -28.47 -10.00
CA LEU A 134 3.02 -27.48 -10.68
C LEU A 134 4.54 -27.68 -10.46
N GLY A 135 4.95 -28.69 -9.71
CA GLY A 135 6.34 -28.99 -9.44
C GLY A 135 7.01 -28.07 -8.40
N PHE A 136 6.23 -27.30 -7.63
CA PHE A 136 6.79 -26.51 -6.54
C PHE A 136 7.11 -27.39 -5.33
N THR A 137 8.29 -27.17 -4.76
CA THR A 137 8.69 -27.73 -3.47
C THR A 137 8.65 -26.64 -2.40
N TYR A 138 8.09 -26.92 -1.23
CA TYR A 138 8.08 -26.00 -0.10
C TYR A 138 8.49 -26.72 1.18
N THR A 139 9.25 -26.04 2.00
CA THR A 139 9.56 -26.51 3.36
C THR A 139 8.39 -26.17 4.28
N LYS A 140 7.97 -27.16 5.08
CA LYS A 140 6.93 -26.98 6.12
C LYS A 140 7.43 -26.07 7.23
#